data_5ed39d1ad4a06f0a7d8a33f77d7ccc2b
#
_entry.id   5ed39d1ad4a06f0a7d8a33f77d7ccc2b
#
_cell.length_a   1.000
_cell.length_b   1.000
_cell.length_c   1.000
_cell.angle_alpha   90.00
_cell.angle_beta   90.00
_cell.angle_gamma   90.00
#
_symmetry.space_group_name_H-M   'P 1'
#
loop_
_entity.id
_entity.type
_entity.pdbx_description
1 polymer ?
#
loop_
_entity_poly.entity_id
_entity_poly.type
_entity_poly.pdbx_seq_one_letter_code
_entity_poly.pdbx_strand_id
1 'polypeptide(L)'
;MTMTALANMSQSAFRYQRVYIDGTADYFTFYNQFTGLFWMPTGKHNLEVLATDANGNNVSTSVNVNVTGAASSPTITNIQKMPNWEPCSALYPPGSPRAGQICAAGVGNAESTMTEGISSPSMSGSSAHFTMGGNTPYSNELYTMNLGGGDSPTKFTYDLYVMVDNPAAPQALEFDVNQTINNTRWVFGSECNFNGNYPNTGEWDVWNGAPNTGWEKTSAPCPRFPPNQWVHIIWKFERVGQQVHYISLQVDNNTYPLDLFYSAEPSWSMGQINVAFQMDGDAKQTPYNVWIDEVNLTVE
;
A
#
# COMPACT_ATOMS: atom_id res chain seq x y z
N MET A 1 -19.18 -2.84 -0.49
CA MET A 1 -19.95 -1.91 -1.36
C MET A 1 -18.98 -0.99 -2.07
N THR A 2 -19.17 -0.73 -3.36
CA THR A 2 -18.39 0.27 -4.11
C THR A 2 -19.10 1.61 -4.04
N MET A 3 -18.38 2.69 -3.77
CA MET A 3 -18.89 4.05 -3.78
C MET A 3 -18.02 4.93 -4.67
N THR A 4 -18.64 5.77 -5.48
CA THR A 4 -17.95 6.82 -6.23
C THR A 4 -18.49 8.18 -5.77
N ALA A 5 -17.59 9.11 -5.49
CA ALA A 5 -17.94 10.49 -5.16
C ALA A 5 -17.14 11.48 -6.01
N LEU A 6 -17.81 12.57 -6.37
CA LEU A 6 -17.24 13.70 -7.11
C LEU A 6 -17.56 14.99 -6.41
N ALA A 7 -16.57 15.74 -5.96
CA ALA A 7 -16.73 17.13 -5.56
C ALA A 7 -16.76 17.99 -6.84
N ASN A 8 -17.90 18.66 -7.06
CA ASN A 8 -18.13 19.48 -8.26
C ASN A 8 -17.39 20.82 -8.19
N MET A 9 -16.06 20.75 -8.12
CA MET A 9 -15.16 21.91 -8.14
C MET A 9 -13.87 21.55 -8.87
N SER A 10 -13.11 22.55 -9.31
CA SER A 10 -11.79 22.30 -9.92
C SER A 10 -10.83 21.71 -8.89
N GLN A 11 -9.91 20.87 -9.34
CA GLN A 11 -8.88 20.27 -8.48
C GLN A 11 -8.05 21.33 -7.75
N SER A 12 -7.78 22.49 -8.38
CA SER A 12 -7.04 23.61 -7.77
C SER A 12 -7.79 24.32 -6.62
N ALA A 13 -9.11 24.24 -6.60
CA ALA A 13 -9.95 24.79 -5.52
C ALA A 13 -10.29 23.74 -4.46
N PHE A 14 -9.97 22.49 -4.72
CA PHE A 14 -10.25 21.34 -3.87
C PHE A 14 -9.09 21.13 -2.88
N ARG A 15 -9.41 20.68 -1.68
CA ARG A 15 -8.42 20.35 -0.67
C ARG A 15 -8.40 18.86 -0.32
N TYR A 16 -9.55 18.31 0.07
CA TYR A 16 -9.70 16.88 0.36
C TYR A 16 -11.16 16.45 0.43
N GLN A 17 -11.39 15.15 0.33
CA GLN A 17 -12.64 14.49 0.72
C GLN A 17 -12.42 13.51 1.87
N ARG A 18 -13.47 13.37 2.70
CA ARG A 18 -13.56 12.38 3.76
C ARG A 18 -14.84 11.58 3.62
N VAL A 19 -14.77 10.29 3.94
CA VAL A 19 -15.95 9.45 4.09
C VAL A 19 -16.11 9.10 5.56
N TYR A 20 -17.34 9.19 6.03
CA TYR A 20 -17.71 8.74 7.36
C TYR A 20 -18.70 7.59 7.21
N ILE A 21 -18.52 6.56 8.03
CA ILE A 21 -19.45 5.46 8.21
C ILE A 21 -19.99 5.57 9.64
N ASP A 22 -21.30 5.76 9.78
CA ASP A 22 -21.98 5.92 11.09
C ASP A 22 -21.32 7.01 11.96
N GLY A 23 -20.89 8.09 11.33
CA GLY A 23 -20.23 9.23 11.98
C GLY A 23 -18.75 9.01 12.31
N THR A 24 -18.19 7.83 12.04
CA THR A 24 -16.76 7.55 12.20
C THR A 24 -16.01 7.78 10.89
N ALA A 25 -14.92 8.55 10.92
CA ALA A 25 -14.09 8.78 9.75
C ALA A 25 -13.42 7.49 9.31
N ASP A 26 -13.62 7.10 8.05
CA ASP A 26 -13.22 5.80 7.53
C ASP A 26 -12.27 5.89 6.32
N TYR A 27 -12.40 6.94 5.50
CA TYR A 27 -11.59 7.11 4.29
C TYR A 27 -11.27 8.58 4.05
N PHE A 28 -10.12 8.82 3.39
CA PHE A 28 -9.63 10.15 3.08
C PHE A 28 -8.93 10.15 1.73
N THR A 29 -9.11 11.21 0.93
CA THR A 29 -8.39 11.40 -0.34
C THR A 29 -8.18 12.88 -0.65
N PHE A 30 -7.09 13.19 -1.38
CA PHE A 30 -6.81 14.50 -1.94
C PHE A 30 -7.37 14.70 -3.34
N TYR A 31 -8.05 13.72 -3.92
CA TYR A 31 -8.69 13.83 -5.22
C TYR A 31 -10.12 14.34 -5.08
N ASN A 32 -10.52 15.21 -6.02
CA ASN A 32 -11.90 15.70 -6.09
C ASN A 32 -12.89 14.65 -6.62
N GLN A 33 -12.39 13.54 -7.14
CA GLN A 33 -13.16 12.35 -7.49
C GLN A 33 -12.44 11.09 -6.99
N PHE A 34 -13.18 10.18 -6.43
CA PHE A 34 -12.67 8.85 -6.05
C PHE A 34 -13.71 7.75 -6.26
N THR A 35 -13.23 6.54 -6.38
CA THR A 35 -14.02 5.31 -6.25
C THR A 35 -13.35 4.43 -5.22
N GLY A 36 -14.05 4.06 -4.17
CA GLY A 36 -13.54 3.22 -3.10
C GLY A 36 -14.46 2.06 -2.77
N LEU A 37 -13.89 1.02 -2.18
CA LEU A 37 -14.62 -0.10 -1.62
C LEU A 37 -14.78 0.11 -0.11
N PHE A 38 -15.99 -0.14 0.40
CA PHE A 38 -16.30 0.05 1.81
C PHE A 38 -16.86 -1.24 2.38
N TRP A 39 -16.20 -1.74 3.41
CA TRP A 39 -16.56 -2.96 4.13
C TRP A 39 -17.30 -2.59 5.39
N MET A 40 -18.55 -3.02 5.47
CA MET A 40 -19.43 -2.78 6.60
C MET A 40 -20.07 -4.09 7.06
N PRO A 41 -20.31 -4.27 8.34
CA PRO A 41 -21.08 -5.41 8.82
C PRO A 41 -22.52 -5.39 8.25
N THR A 42 -23.24 -6.49 8.41
CA THR A 42 -24.67 -6.51 8.04
C THR A 42 -25.47 -5.56 8.93
N GLY A 43 -26.35 -4.79 8.33
CA GLY A 43 -27.17 -3.81 9.06
C GLY A 43 -27.41 -2.53 8.29
N LYS A 44 -27.99 -1.56 9.00
CA LYS A 44 -28.22 -0.21 8.46
C LYS A 44 -27.04 0.67 8.80
N HIS A 45 -26.52 1.38 7.79
CA HIS A 45 -25.38 2.29 7.92
C HIS A 45 -25.70 3.62 7.27
N ASN A 46 -25.15 4.69 7.83
CA ASN A 46 -25.12 6.02 7.21
C ASN A 46 -23.72 6.27 6.64
N LEU A 47 -23.65 6.55 5.35
CA LEU A 47 -22.41 6.99 4.70
C LEU A 47 -22.53 8.48 4.42
N GLU A 48 -21.55 9.25 4.88
CA GLU A 48 -21.43 10.68 4.60
C GLU A 48 -20.11 10.95 3.88
N VAL A 49 -20.17 11.71 2.79
CA VAL A 49 -18.99 12.27 2.12
C VAL A 49 -18.94 13.76 2.42
N LEU A 50 -17.84 14.22 2.98
CA LEU A 50 -17.55 15.62 3.24
C LEU A 50 -16.41 16.06 2.34
N ALA A 51 -16.63 17.09 1.53
CA ALA A 51 -15.60 17.74 0.72
C ALA A 51 -15.21 19.08 1.34
N THR A 52 -13.91 19.38 1.34
CA THR A 52 -13.36 20.64 1.87
C THR A 52 -12.61 21.37 0.75
N ASP A 53 -12.87 22.67 0.60
CA ASP A 53 -12.14 23.52 -0.35
C ASP A 53 -10.83 24.06 0.22
N ALA A 54 -10.05 24.76 -0.62
CA ALA A 54 -8.78 25.37 -0.23
C ALA A 54 -8.90 26.43 0.86
N ASN A 55 -10.10 27.01 1.05
CA ASN A 55 -10.39 28.03 2.06
C ASN A 55 -10.90 27.40 3.38
N GLY A 56 -11.09 26.07 3.40
CA GLY A 56 -11.59 25.34 4.56
C GLY A 56 -13.12 25.27 4.66
N ASN A 57 -13.86 25.70 3.62
CA ASN A 57 -15.32 25.53 3.59
C ASN A 57 -15.66 24.06 3.32
N ASN A 58 -16.70 23.59 3.97
CA ASN A 58 -17.16 22.22 3.90
C ASN A 58 -18.53 22.10 3.23
N VAL A 59 -18.69 21.04 2.45
CA VAL A 59 -19.99 20.58 1.96
C VAL A 59 -20.07 19.08 2.18
N SER A 60 -21.21 18.57 2.62
CA SER A 60 -21.40 17.13 2.77
C SER A 60 -22.70 16.65 2.13
N THR A 61 -22.72 15.36 1.83
CA THR A 61 -23.91 14.61 1.44
C THR A 61 -23.87 13.25 2.09
N SER A 62 -25.06 12.69 2.38
CA SER A 62 -25.15 11.38 3.01
C SER A 62 -26.19 10.48 2.36
N VAL A 63 -25.98 9.16 2.52
CA VAL A 63 -26.90 8.13 2.08
C VAL A 63 -27.02 7.04 3.15
N ASN A 64 -28.25 6.58 3.39
CA ASN A 64 -28.47 5.41 4.23
C ASN A 64 -28.45 4.15 3.36
N VAL A 65 -27.66 3.18 3.73
CA VAL A 65 -27.56 1.87 3.07
C VAL A 65 -27.96 0.77 4.04
N ASN A 66 -28.46 -0.34 3.50
CA ASN A 66 -28.71 -1.54 4.28
C ASN A 66 -27.88 -2.69 3.70
N VAL A 67 -26.87 -3.09 4.44
CA VAL A 67 -25.98 -4.20 4.06
C VAL A 67 -26.67 -5.51 4.40
N THR A 68 -26.97 -6.32 3.40
CA THR A 68 -27.64 -7.62 3.53
C THR A 68 -26.74 -8.73 2.96
N GLY A 69 -26.66 -9.84 3.67
CA GLY A 69 -25.89 -11.02 3.28
C GLY A 69 -24.61 -11.18 4.08
N ALA A 70 -24.12 -12.41 4.14
CA ALA A 70 -22.80 -12.70 4.67
C ALA A 70 -21.74 -12.10 3.72
N ALA A 71 -20.70 -11.49 4.28
CA ALA A 71 -19.57 -11.05 3.49
C ALA A 71 -18.97 -12.28 2.78
N SER A 72 -19.06 -12.31 1.45
CA SER A 72 -18.14 -13.14 0.68
C SER A 72 -16.76 -12.51 0.81
N SER A 73 -15.70 -13.30 0.80
CA SER A 73 -14.32 -12.79 0.75
C SER A 73 -14.09 -12.13 -0.62
N PRO A 74 -14.31 -10.81 -0.77
CA PRO A 74 -14.17 -10.16 -2.07
C PRO A 74 -12.69 -10.08 -2.41
N THR A 75 -12.38 -10.35 -3.68
CA THR A 75 -11.05 -10.09 -4.24
C THR A 75 -11.12 -8.84 -5.11
N ILE A 76 -10.29 -7.87 -4.80
CA ILE A 76 -10.01 -6.72 -5.66
C ILE A 76 -8.92 -7.16 -6.62
N THR A 77 -9.21 -7.18 -7.90
CA THR A 77 -8.29 -7.71 -8.91
C THR A 77 -7.69 -6.60 -9.76
N ASN A 78 -6.48 -6.84 -10.26
CA ASN A 78 -5.77 -5.94 -11.16
C ASN A 78 -5.59 -4.52 -10.58
N ILE A 79 -5.21 -4.44 -9.32
CA ILE A 79 -5.01 -3.17 -8.60
C ILE A 79 -3.98 -2.28 -9.31
N GLN A 80 -2.99 -2.86 -10.00
CA GLN A 80 -1.99 -2.13 -10.80
C GLN A 80 -2.59 -1.35 -11.98
N LYS A 81 -3.84 -1.62 -12.35
CA LYS A 81 -4.59 -0.90 -13.41
C LYS A 81 -5.49 0.20 -12.85
N MET A 82 -5.60 0.30 -11.55
CA MET A 82 -6.45 1.30 -10.92
C MET A 82 -5.78 2.68 -11.01
N PRO A 83 -6.53 3.72 -11.37
CA PRO A 83 -6.00 5.09 -11.37
C PRO A 83 -5.76 5.59 -9.95
N ASN A 84 -4.89 6.59 -9.82
CA ASN A 84 -4.60 7.29 -8.57
C ASN A 84 -3.68 6.52 -7.60
N TRP A 85 -2.71 5.80 -8.12
CA TRP A 85 -1.54 5.47 -7.35
C TRP A 85 -0.79 6.74 -6.99
N GLU A 86 -0.40 6.87 -5.74
CA GLU A 86 0.21 8.09 -5.21
C GLU A 86 1.62 7.81 -4.70
N PRO A 87 2.65 8.51 -5.25
CA PRO A 87 3.96 8.51 -4.62
C PRO A 87 3.89 9.23 -3.28
N CYS A 88 4.53 8.67 -2.27
CA CYS A 88 4.54 9.22 -0.92
C CYS A 88 5.13 10.64 -0.87
N SER A 89 6.10 10.93 -1.72
CA SER A 89 6.68 12.27 -1.88
C SER A 89 5.67 13.33 -2.35
N ALA A 90 4.65 12.96 -3.11
CA ALA A 90 3.58 13.87 -3.52
C ALA A 90 2.57 14.11 -2.39
N LEU A 91 2.27 13.09 -1.58
CA LEU A 91 1.38 13.20 -0.42
C LEU A 91 1.99 14.04 0.71
N TYR A 92 3.30 13.94 0.87
CA TYR A 92 4.07 14.60 1.93
C TYR A 92 5.27 15.36 1.33
N PRO A 93 5.02 16.47 0.60
CA PRO A 93 6.11 17.20 -0.07
C PRO A 93 7.16 17.69 0.93
N PRO A 94 8.41 17.89 0.48
CA PRO A 94 9.50 18.39 1.31
C PRO A 94 9.09 19.65 2.09
N GLY A 95 9.35 19.63 3.40
CA GLY A 95 8.97 20.72 4.32
C GLY A 95 7.58 20.55 4.96
N SER A 96 6.79 19.54 4.59
CA SER A 96 5.62 19.18 5.39
C SER A 96 6.07 18.61 6.73
N PRO A 97 5.32 18.84 7.84
CA PRO A 97 5.69 18.34 9.17
C PRO A 97 5.81 16.81 9.26
N ARG A 98 5.38 16.10 8.23
CA ARG A 98 5.35 14.63 8.18
C ARG A 98 6.22 14.02 7.08
N ALA A 99 6.83 14.83 6.22
CA ALA A 99 7.61 14.33 5.08
C ALA A 99 8.71 13.33 5.48
N GLY A 100 9.34 13.52 6.62
CA GLY A 100 10.36 12.61 7.15
C GLY A 100 9.87 11.51 8.09
N GLN A 101 8.55 11.40 8.31
CA GLN A 101 7.99 10.45 9.27
C GLN A 101 7.20 9.31 8.62
N ILE A 102 6.70 9.53 7.41
CA ILE A 102 5.78 8.61 6.73
C ILE A 102 6.38 8.11 5.43
N CYS A 103 7.07 8.97 4.70
CA CYS A 103 7.87 8.60 3.57
C CYS A 103 9.31 8.64 4.06
N ALA A 104 9.82 7.54 4.55
CA ALA A 104 11.23 7.41 4.88
C ALA A 104 12.03 7.45 3.59
N ALA A 105 11.99 8.59 2.92
CA ALA A 105 12.96 8.85 1.89
C ALA A 105 14.34 8.68 2.52
N GLY A 106 15.17 7.85 1.96
CA GLY A 106 16.58 7.82 2.24
C GLY A 106 17.16 9.23 2.18
N VAL A 107 18.39 9.41 2.48
CA VAL A 107 19.05 10.72 2.53
C VAL A 107 19.07 11.37 1.14
N GLY A 108 17.91 11.87 0.67
CA GLY A 108 17.78 12.59 -0.59
C GLY A 108 16.52 12.27 -1.38
N ASN A 109 16.37 12.90 -2.53
CA ASN A 109 15.25 12.69 -3.42
C ASN A 109 15.55 11.57 -4.39
N ALA A 110 14.74 10.53 -4.40
CA ALA A 110 14.76 9.53 -5.45
C ALA A 110 14.32 10.18 -6.77
N GLU A 111 15.01 9.86 -7.88
CA GLU A 111 14.46 10.07 -9.22
C GLU A 111 13.65 8.82 -9.56
N SER A 112 12.35 8.88 -9.29
CA SER A 112 11.45 7.77 -9.49
C SER A 112 10.24 8.16 -10.34
N THR A 113 9.72 7.22 -11.10
CA THR A 113 8.48 7.38 -11.86
C THR A 113 7.63 6.13 -11.75
N MET A 114 6.31 6.31 -11.92
CA MET A 114 5.38 5.23 -12.15
C MET A 114 4.62 5.49 -13.44
N THR A 115 4.43 4.46 -14.25
CA THR A 115 3.62 4.50 -15.47
C THR A 115 2.67 3.32 -15.47
N GLU A 116 1.38 3.61 -15.53
CA GLU A 116 0.32 2.61 -15.64
C GLU A 116 0.08 2.19 -17.11
N GLY A 117 -0.59 1.06 -17.30
CA GLY A 117 -1.07 0.66 -18.62
C GLY A 117 0.01 0.14 -19.58
N ILE A 118 1.10 -0.39 -19.07
CA ILE A 118 2.19 -0.94 -19.89
C ILE A 118 1.76 -2.30 -20.48
N SER A 119 1.65 -2.36 -21.80
CA SER A 119 1.22 -3.58 -22.49
C SER A 119 2.30 -4.64 -22.59
N SER A 120 3.60 -4.26 -22.49
CA SER A 120 4.75 -5.18 -22.53
C SER A 120 5.95 -4.56 -21.81
N PRO A 121 6.59 -5.29 -20.86
CA PRO A 121 6.20 -6.63 -20.40
C PRO A 121 4.91 -6.60 -19.55
N SER A 122 4.04 -7.57 -19.75
CA SER A 122 2.82 -7.73 -18.97
C SER A 122 2.28 -9.16 -19.09
N MET A 123 1.65 -9.67 -18.04
CA MET A 123 0.93 -10.94 -18.02
C MET A 123 -0.57 -10.75 -18.31
N SER A 124 -1.16 -9.70 -17.73
CA SER A 124 -2.59 -9.38 -17.85
C SER A 124 -2.93 -8.45 -19.02
N GLY A 125 -1.93 -8.09 -19.85
CA GLY A 125 -2.03 -7.10 -20.92
C GLY A 125 -1.89 -5.65 -20.45
N SER A 126 -1.68 -5.40 -19.14
CA SER A 126 -1.49 -4.06 -18.59
C SER A 126 -0.83 -4.13 -17.20
N SER A 127 0.49 -3.99 -17.17
CA SER A 127 1.28 -3.88 -15.94
C SER A 127 1.46 -2.43 -15.51
N ALA A 128 1.91 -2.23 -14.27
CA ALA A 128 2.46 -0.96 -13.80
C ALA A 128 4.00 -1.03 -13.83
N HIS A 129 4.63 0.00 -14.37
CA HIS A 129 6.07 0.13 -14.51
C HIS A 129 6.59 1.22 -13.59
N PHE A 130 7.59 0.88 -12.81
CA PHE A 130 8.27 1.77 -11.87
C PHE A 130 9.72 1.90 -12.25
N THR A 131 10.26 3.10 -12.11
CA THR A 131 11.69 3.37 -12.29
C THR A 131 12.27 3.95 -11.02
N MET A 132 13.51 3.61 -10.73
CA MET A 132 14.30 4.20 -9.65
C MET A 132 15.67 4.56 -10.19
N GLY A 133 16.17 5.72 -9.78
CA GLY A 133 17.49 6.22 -10.14
C GLY A 133 17.85 7.45 -9.33
N GLY A 134 18.71 8.29 -9.90
CA GLY A 134 19.19 9.52 -9.25
C GLY A 134 20.65 9.40 -8.81
N ASN A 135 21.08 10.32 -7.98
CA ASN A 135 22.48 10.44 -7.54
C ASN A 135 22.65 10.43 -6.01
N THR A 136 21.56 10.22 -5.28
CA THR A 136 21.58 10.19 -3.82
C THR A 136 21.49 8.73 -3.36
N PRO A 137 22.55 8.21 -2.71
CA PRO A 137 22.56 6.84 -2.20
C PRO A 137 21.38 6.53 -1.28
N TYR A 138 20.85 5.32 -1.37
CA TYR A 138 19.78 4.80 -0.53
C TYR A 138 18.49 5.63 -0.60
N SER A 139 18.24 6.31 -1.72
CA SER A 139 16.94 6.94 -1.94
C SER A 139 15.88 5.89 -2.21
N ASN A 140 14.67 6.16 -1.72
CA ASN A 140 13.53 5.29 -1.92
C ASN A 140 12.28 6.07 -2.34
N GLU A 141 11.29 5.38 -2.88
CA GLU A 141 9.96 5.93 -3.13
C GLU A 141 8.90 4.86 -2.89
N LEU A 142 7.95 5.18 -2.03
CA LEU A 142 6.78 4.37 -1.74
C LEU A 142 5.59 4.86 -2.58
N TYR A 143 4.98 3.97 -3.31
CA TYR A 143 3.73 4.20 -4.04
C TYR A 143 2.59 3.51 -3.33
N THR A 144 1.49 4.21 -3.11
CA THR A 144 0.31 3.67 -2.44
C THR A 144 -0.92 3.70 -3.32
N MET A 145 -1.77 2.68 -3.20
CA MET A 145 -3.10 2.65 -3.78
C MET A 145 -4.13 2.47 -2.67
N ASN A 146 -4.91 3.52 -2.44
CA ASN A 146 -6.02 3.47 -1.49
C ASN A 146 -7.20 2.73 -2.10
N LEU A 147 -7.64 1.66 -1.45
CA LEU A 147 -8.69 0.78 -1.94
C LEU A 147 -10.07 1.10 -1.36
N GLY A 148 -10.10 1.77 -0.23
CA GLY A 148 -11.32 2.13 0.49
C GLY A 148 -11.18 2.00 1.99
N GLY A 149 -12.29 1.85 2.69
CA GLY A 149 -12.34 1.81 4.14
C GLY A 149 -13.16 0.66 4.71
N GLY A 150 -13.10 0.52 6.02
CA GLY A 150 -13.85 -0.46 6.79
C GLY A 150 -12.99 -1.19 7.82
N ASP A 151 -13.59 -1.42 8.97
CA ASP A 151 -12.97 -2.08 10.11
C ASP A 151 -13.27 -3.59 10.18
N SER A 152 -14.19 -4.07 9.35
CA SER A 152 -14.61 -5.47 9.35
C SER A 152 -13.59 -6.47 8.81
N PRO A 153 -12.83 -6.20 7.73
CA PRO A 153 -11.81 -7.12 7.27
C PRO A 153 -10.71 -7.34 8.31
N THR A 154 -10.35 -8.58 8.54
CA THR A 154 -9.27 -8.96 9.46
C THR A 154 -8.21 -9.80 8.81
N LYS A 155 -8.50 -10.46 7.67
CA LYS A 155 -7.55 -11.30 6.95
C LYS A 155 -7.36 -10.76 5.54
N PHE A 156 -6.13 -10.89 5.07
CA PHE A 156 -5.70 -10.37 3.78
C PHE A 156 -4.84 -11.39 3.06
N THR A 157 -5.15 -11.65 1.79
CA THR A 157 -4.25 -12.35 0.88
C THR A 157 -3.84 -11.38 -0.21
N TYR A 158 -2.56 -11.00 -0.22
CA TYR A 158 -1.95 -10.12 -1.21
C TYR A 158 -1.17 -10.95 -2.22
N ASP A 159 -1.62 -10.95 -3.46
CA ASP A 159 -1.18 -11.82 -4.53
C ASP A 159 -0.76 -10.95 -5.73
N LEU A 160 0.48 -11.08 -6.18
CA LEU A 160 1.02 -10.28 -7.27
C LEU A 160 2.17 -10.97 -7.99
N TYR A 161 2.44 -10.49 -9.20
CA TYR A 161 3.66 -10.80 -9.93
C TYR A 161 4.57 -9.58 -10.01
N VAL A 162 5.86 -9.79 -9.84
CA VAL A 162 6.90 -8.76 -9.92
C VAL A 162 8.00 -9.20 -10.89
N MET A 163 8.52 -8.24 -11.66
CA MET A 163 9.67 -8.44 -12.55
C MET A 163 10.65 -7.29 -12.37
N VAL A 164 11.93 -7.59 -12.31
CA VAL A 164 13.04 -6.64 -12.18
C VAL A 164 14.01 -6.83 -13.34
N ASP A 165 14.46 -5.76 -13.97
CA ASP A 165 15.43 -5.82 -15.06
C ASP A 165 16.85 -6.04 -14.55
N ASN A 166 17.20 -5.38 -13.46
CA ASN A 166 18.55 -5.44 -12.85
C ASN A 166 18.46 -5.76 -11.35
N PRO A 167 18.31 -7.02 -10.95
CA PRO A 167 18.15 -7.41 -9.55
C PRO A 167 19.40 -7.21 -8.68
N ALA A 168 20.50 -6.71 -9.23
CA ALA A 168 21.67 -6.31 -8.47
C ALA A 168 21.63 -4.85 -8.00
N ALA A 169 20.67 -4.06 -8.52
CA ALA A 169 20.58 -2.64 -8.24
C ALA A 169 19.75 -2.29 -7.00
N PRO A 170 18.55 -2.87 -6.75
CA PRO A 170 17.81 -2.53 -5.56
C PRO A 170 18.53 -2.97 -4.28
N GLN A 171 18.41 -2.16 -3.22
CA GLN A 171 18.69 -2.60 -1.87
C GLN A 171 17.61 -3.59 -1.44
N ALA A 172 16.36 -3.15 -1.53
CA ALA A 172 15.18 -3.94 -1.21
C ALA A 172 13.99 -3.56 -2.11
N LEU A 173 12.97 -4.40 -2.12
CA LEU A 173 11.65 -4.10 -2.64
C LEU A 173 10.62 -4.43 -1.56
N GLU A 174 9.72 -3.47 -1.27
CA GLU A 174 8.69 -3.64 -0.27
C GLU A 174 7.31 -3.88 -0.89
N PHE A 175 6.53 -4.72 -0.24
CA PHE A 175 5.18 -5.11 -0.66
C PHE A 175 4.26 -5.09 0.56
N ASP A 176 3.42 -4.06 0.67
CA ASP A 176 2.66 -3.83 1.87
C ASP A 176 1.15 -3.90 1.64
N VAL A 177 0.47 -4.33 2.68
CA VAL A 177 -0.94 -4.06 2.92
C VAL A 177 -1.05 -3.28 4.22
N ASN A 178 -1.85 -2.24 4.22
CA ASN A 178 -2.08 -1.45 5.42
C ASN A 178 -3.57 -1.36 5.73
N GLN A 179 -3.92 -1.41 7.00
CA GLN A 179 -5.26 -1.08 7.48
C GLN A 179 -5.17 -0.09 8.63
N THR A 180 -5.91 1.01 8.54
CA THR A 180 -5.96 2.02 9.60
C THR A 180 -7.38 2.14 10.15
N ILE A 181 -7.53 2.01 11.46
CA ILE A 181 -8.80 2.11 12.19
C ILE A 181 -8.53 2.90 13.48
N ASN A 182 -9.32 3.95 13.72
CA ASN A 182 -9.31 4.68 14.98
C ASN A 182 -7.90 5.07 15.48
N ASN A 183 -7.09 5.67 14.61
CA ASN A 183 -5.71 6.10 14.91
C ASN A 183 -4.72 4.96 15.22
N THR A 184 -5.07 3.75 14.88
CA THR A 184 -4.16 2.60 14.91
C THR A 184 -3.95 2.11 13.48
N ARG A 185 -2.72 1.85 13.10
CA ARG A 185 -2.35 1.31 11.81
C ARG A 185 -1.72 -0.07 11.98
N TRP A 186 -2.29 -1.04 11.31
CA TRP A 186 -1.72 -2.37 11.10
C TRP A 186 -0.95 -2.32 9.79
N VAL A 187 0.37 -2.27 9.89
CA VAL A 187 1.28 -2.32 8.73
C VAL A 187 1.67 -3.77 8.53
N PHE A 188 1.11 -4.42 7.53
CA PHE A 188 1.56 -5.72 7.06
C PHE A 188 2.65 -5.48 6.02
N GLY A 189 3.74 -4.88 6.48
CA GLY A 189 4.88 -4.54 5.66
C GLY A 189 5.79 -5.73 5.46
N SER A 190 6.27 -5.90 4.24
CA SER A 190 7.23 -6.95 3.91
C SER A 190 8.24 -6.44 2.90
N GLU A 191 9.51 -6.79 3.09
CA GLU A 191 10.54 -6.46 2.13
C GLU A 191 11.40 -7.66 1.74
N CYS A 192 11.74 -7.75 0.49
CA CYS A 192 12.77 -8.64 0.00
C CYS A 192 14.11 -7.90 -0.01
N ASN A 193 14.98 -8.21 0.93
CA ASN A 193 16.25 -7.54 1.12
C ASN A 193 17.36 -8.17 0.27
N PHE A 194 17.52 -7.71 -0.98
CA PHE A 194 18.47 -8.29 -1.94
C PHE A 194 19.93 -7.96 -1.64
N ASN A 195 20.21 -6.70 -1.30
CA ASN A 195 21.55 -6.13 -1.27
C ASN A 195 21.75 -5.18 -0.08
N GLY A 196 20.97 -5.32 0.98
CA GLY A 196 21.09 -4.48 2.16
C GLY A 196 22.50 -4.51 2.75
N ASN A 197 22.95 -3.37 3.29
CA ASN A 197 24.16 -3.29 4.10
C ASN A 197 23.95 -3.88 5.50
N TYR A 198 22.78 -4.40 5.76
CA TYR A 198 22.41 -5.04 7.00
C TYR A 198 22.82 -6.51 6.98
N PRO A 199 23.04 -7.13 8.16
CA PRO A 199 23.42 -8.54 8.25
C PRO A 199 22.38 -9.51 7.65
N ASN A 200 21.28 -9.01 7.11
CA ASN A 200 20.08 -9.73 6.68
C ASN A 200 19.90 -9.81 5.15
N THR A 201 20.96 -9.57 4.39
CA THR A 201 20.90 -9.67 2.92
C THR A 201 20.49 -11.07 2.46
N GLY A 202 19.48 -11.15 1.59
CA GLY A 202 19.00 -12.42 1.02
C GLY A 202 17.86 -13.07 1.81
N GLU A 203 17.18 -12.31 2.64
CA GLU A 203 16.01 -12.75 3.43
C GLU A 203 14.81 -11.84 3.19
N TRP A 204 13.62 -12.37 3.45
CA TRP A 204 12.43 -11.56 3.60
C TRP A 204 12.36 -11.04 5.03
N ASP A 205 12.17 -9.75 5.15
CA ASP A 205 11.94 -9.07 6.42
C ASP A 205 10.47 -8.63 6.52
N VAL A 206 9.97 -8.46 7.74
CA VAL A 206 8.60 -8.01 8.02
C VAL A 206 8.62 -6.86 9.02
N TRP A 207 7.61 -5.99 8.94
CA TRP A 207 7.54 -4.79 9.77
C TRP A 207 7.03 -5.08 11.18
N ASN A 208 7.74 -4.56 12.18
CA ASN A 208 7.32 -4.53 13.58
C ASN A 208 7.01 -3.09 13.98
N GLY A 209 5.74 -2.77 14.23
CA GLY A 209 5.28 -1.42 14.58
C GLY A 209 5.53 -1.02 16.05
N ALA A 210 6.20 -1.83 16.86
CA ALA A 210 6.52 -1.48 18.23
C ALA A 210 7.51 -0.28 18.27
N PRO A 211 7.47 0.57 19.30
CA PRO A 211 8.40 1.69 19.39
C PRO A 211 9.87 1.27 19.38
N ASN A 212 10.67 1.92 18.56
CA ASN A 212 12.12 1.67 18.39
C ASN A 212 12.46 0.29 17.80
N THR A 213 11.53 -0.30 17.06
CA THR A 213 11.73 -1.49 16.25
C THR A 213 11.74 -1.11 14.76
N GLY A 214 11.45 -2.02 13.87
CA GLY A 214 11.44 -1.81 12.43
C GLY A 214 11.37 -3.15 11.71
N TRP A 215 12.23 -3.32 10.74
CA TRP A 215 12.32 -4.56 9.99
C TRP A 215 12.90 -5.70 10.82
N GLU A 216 12.17 -6.81 10.82
CA GLU A 216 12.51 -8.04 11.53
C GLU A 216 12.68 -9.18 10.53
N LYS A 217 13.73 -9.96 10.72
CA LYS A 217 14.03 -11.12 9.89
C LYS A 217 12.94 -12.17 9.92
N THR A 218 12.71 -12.78 8.76
CA THR A 218 12.00 -14.06 8.70
C THR A 218 12.97 -15.22 8.39
N SER A 219 12.44 -16.44 8.41
CA SER A 219 13.16 -17.62 7.94
C SER A 219 13.06 -17.83 6.42
N ALA A 220 12.29 -16.99 5.71
CA ALA A 220 12.08 -17.12 4.29
C ALA A 220 13.25 -16.48 3.52
N PRO A 221 13.96 -17.23 2.67
CA PRO A 221 15.03 -16.66 1.86
C PRO A 221 14.46 -15.74 0.77
N CYS A 222 15.12 -14.62 0.54
CA CYS A 222 14.89 -13.78 -0.62
C CYS A 222 16.16 -13.71 -1.51
N PRO A 223 16.39 -14.69 -2.38
CA PRO A 223 17.45 -14.60 -3.36
C PRO A 223 17.10 -13.49 -4.36
N ARG A 224 18.12 -12.93 -5.00
CA ARG A 224 17.91 -12.00 -6.12
C ARG A 224 17.00 -12.63 -7.15
N PHE A 225 15.99 -11.90 -7.55
CA PHE A 225 15.06 -12.37 -8.58
C PHE A 225 15.81 -12.59 -9.92
N PRO A 226 15.40 -13.56 -10.73
CA PRO A 226 15.95 -13.69 -12.07
C PRO A 226 15.66 -12.44 -12.90
N PRO A 227 16.66 -11.84 -13.59
CA PRO A 227 16.43 -10.63 -14.36
C PRO A 227 15.43 -10.86 -15.49
N ASN A 228 14.50 -9.91 -15.66
CA ASN A 228 13.46 -9.95 -16.70
C ASN A 228 12.55 -11.20 -16.67
N GLN A 229 12.33 -11.76 -15.48
CA GLN A 229 11.40 -12.87 -15.27
C GLN A 229 10.38 -12.49 -14.21
N TRP A 230 9.14 -12.91 -14.42
CA TRP A 230 8.08 -12.75 -13.44
C TRP A 230 8.29 -13.70 -12.27
N VAL A 231 8.20 -13.16 -11.06
CA VAL A 231 8.21 -13.89 -9.79
C VAL A 231 6.84 -13.71 -9.14
N HIS A 232 6.22 -14.79 -8.75
CA HIS A 232 4.92 -14.80 -8.11
C HIS A 232 5.07 -14.70 -6.61
N ILE A 233 4.40 -13.73 -5.98
CA ILE A 233 4.44 -13.49 -4.53
C ILE A 233 3.03 -13.54 -3.98
N ILE A 234 2.83 -14.34 -2.92
CA ILE A 234 1.57 -14.36 -2.18
C ILE A 234 1.88 -14.22 -0.68
N TRP A 235 1.39 -13.13 -0.11
CA TRP A 235 1.39 -12.91 1.33
C TRP A 235 0.03 -13.19 1.95
N LYS A 236 0.03 -13.83 3.13
CA LYS A 236 -1.17 -13.98 3.95
C LYS A 236 -0.96 -13.32 5.30
N PHE A 237 -1.85 -12.41 5.63
CA PHE A 237 -1.82 -11.58 6.83
C PHE A 237 -3.13 -11.67 7.61
N GLU A 238 -3.06 -11.39 8.91
CA GLU A 238 -4.24 -11.28 9.77
C GLU A 238 -4.05 -10.17 10.80
N ARG A 239 -5.10 -9.38 11.04
CA ARG A 239 -5.18 -8.46 12.17
C ARG A 239 -5.73 -9.21 13.38
N VAL A 240 -4.95 -9.32 14.44
CA VAL A 240 -5.33 -9.99 15.69
C VAL A 240 -5.26 -8.99 16.85
N GLY A 241 -6.38 -8.40 17.21
CA GLY A 241 -6.42 -7.32 18.21
C GLY A 241 -5.53 -6.15 17.79
N GLN A 242 -4.53 -5.82 18.60
CA GLN A 242 -3.54 -4.76 18.34
C GLN A 242 -2.24 -5.31 17.71
N GLN A 243 -2.31 -6.48 17.08
CA GLN A 243 -1.15 -7.09 16.44
C GLN A 243 -1.40 -7.34 14.96
N VAL A 244 -0.33 -7.29 14.19
CA VAL A 244 -0.21 -7.84 12.85
C VAL A 244 0.26 -9.30 12.99
N HIS A 245 -0.35 -10.21 12.25
CA HIS A 245 0.04 -11.61 12.18
C HIS A 245 0.44 -11.93 10.74
N TYR A 246 1.71 -12.25 10.53
CA TYR A 246 2.26 -12.74 9.27
C TYR A 246 2.10 -14.26 9.24
N ILE A 247 1.11 -14.74 8.50
CA ILE A 247 0.75 -16.17 8.49
C ILE A 247 1.73 -16.95 7.62
N SER A 248 1.92 -16.51 6.38
CA SER A 248 2.81 -17.19 5.42
C SER A 248 3.18 -16.29 4.25
N LEU A 249 4.32 -16.61 3.65
CA LEU A 249 4.77 -16.13 2.36
C LEU A 249 4.85 -17.30 1.38
N GLN A 250 4.43 -17.08 0.14
CA GLN A 250 4.76 -17.96 -0.98
C GLN A 250 5.53 -17.17 -2.03
N VAL A 251 6.62 -17.73 -2.52
CA VAL A 251 7.40 -17.23 -3.65
C VAL A 251 7.46 -18.33 -4.69
N ASP A 252 6.84 -18.09 -5.85
CA ASP A 252 6.60 -19.10 -6.89
C ASP A 252 5.92 -20.35 -6.30
N ASN A 253 6.58 -21.49 -6.35
CA ASN A 253 6.07 -22.76 -5.83
C ASN A 253 6.49 -23.06 -4.39
N ASN A 254 7.21 -22.15 -3.71
CA ASN A 254 7.73 -22.39 -2.38
C ASN A 254 6.92 -21.61 -1.35
N THR A 255 6.34 -22.30 -0.39
CA THR A 255 5.57 -21.70 0.71
C THR A 255 6.38 -21.77 2.00
N TYR A 256 6.47 -20.63 2.67
CA TYR A 256 7.15 -20.45 3.96
C TYR A 256 6.13 -20.10 5.02
N PRO A 257 5.77 -21.00 5.93
CA PRO A 257 4.98 -20.67 7.10
C PRO A 257 5.80 -19.79 8.04
N LEU A 258 5.23 -18.69 8.52
CA LEU A 258 5.93 -17.73 9.36
C LEU A 258 5.41 -17.70 10.79
N ASP A 259 4.10 -17.55 10.97
CA ASP A 259 3.42 -17.50 12.28
C ASP A 259 4.03 -16.44 13.23
N LEU A 260 4.30 -15.22 12.68
CA LEU A 260 4.96 -14.14 13.39
C LEU A 260 3.95 -13.05 13.79
N PHE A 261 4.05 -12.58 15.04
CA PHE A 261 3.16 -11.56 15.60
C PHE A 261 3.97 -10.33 16.01
N TYR A 262 3.56 -9.16 15.52
CA TYR A 262 4.17 -7.89 15.88
C TYR A 262 3.10 -6.85 16.24
N SER A 263 3.51 -5.75 16.86
CA SER A 263 2.58 -4.70 17.28
C SER A 263 2.11 -3.86 16.10
N ALA A 264 0.82 -3.47 16.14
CA ALA A 264 0.36 -2.33 15.37
C ALA A 264 0.99 -1.04 15.90
N GLU A 265 0.91 0.03 15.11
CA GLU A 265 1.49 1.32 15.47
C GLU A 265 0.44 2.43 15.56
N PRO A 266 0.70 3.51 16.32
CA PRO A 266 -0.14 4.70 16.29
C PRO A 266 -0.16 5.33 14.89
N SER A 267 -1.33 5.75 14.43
CA SER A 267 -1.48 6.44 13.15
C SER A 267 -2.30 7.71 13.31
N TRP A 268 -2.02 8.66 12.43
CA TRP A 268 -2.79 9.89 12.31
C TRP A 268 -3.68 9.87 11.06
N SER A 269 -3.57 8.81 10.24
CA SER A 269 -4.44 8.64 9.07
C SER A 269 -5.82 8.16 9.50
N MET A 270 -6.78 8.40 8.65
CA MET A 270 -8.14 7.91 8.83
C MET A 270 -8.23 6.47 8.36
N GLY A 271 -9.31 5.81 8.76
CA GLY A 271 -9.60 4.44 8.38
C GLY A 271 -9.50 4.25 6.87
N GLN A 272 -8.60 3.36 6.45
CA GLN A 272 -8.41 3.00 5.05
C GLN A 272 -7.70 1.67 4.95
N ILE A 273 -7.96 0.97 3.84
CA ILE A 273 -7.19 -0.17 3.40
C ILE A 273 -6.43 0.26 2.15
N ASN A 274 -5.13 0.03 2.12
CA ASN A 274 -4.31 0.29 0.95
C ASN A 274 -3.32 -0.83 0.72
N VAL A 275 -2.85 -0.93 -0.51
CA VAL A 275 -1.63 -1.66 -0.85
C VAL A 275 -0.54 -0.65 -1.16
N ALA A 276 0.70 -1.03 -0.88
CA ALA A 276 1.84 -0.20 -1.22
C ALA A 276 2.94 -1.05 -1.86
N PHE A 277 3.75 -0.38 -2.66
CA PHE A 277 4.95 -0.91 -3.28
C PHE A 277 6.06 0.12 -3.15
N GLN A 278 7.22 -0.29 -2.62
CA GLN A 278 8.39 0.58 -2.48
C GLN A 278 9.58 0.03 -3.23
N MET A 279 10.33 0.94 -3.81
CA MET A 279 11.62 0.70 -4.40
C MET A 279 12.70 1.36 -3.55
N ASP A 280 13.76 0.61 -3.22
CA ASP A 280 14.91 1.10 -2.47
C ASP A 280 16.18 1.03 -3.30
N GLY A 281 16.86 2.16 -3.39
CA GLY A 281 18.14 2.25 -4.06
C GLY A 281 19.30 1.74 -3.20
N ASP A 282 20.35 1.27 -3.85
CA ASP A 282 21.59 0.85 -3.20
C ASP A 282 22.53 2.02 -2.86
N ALA A 283 23.72 1.72 -2.35
CA ALA A 283 24.75 2.71 -2.04
C ALA A 283 25.24 3.52 -3.26
N LYS A 284 24.96 3.06 -4.48
CA LYS A 284 25.34 3.73 -5.74
C LYS A 284 24.15 4.39 -6.42
N GLN A 285 22.96 4.16 -5.92
CA GLN A 285 21.70 4.56 -6.57
C GLN A 285 21.66 4.07 -8.02
N THR A 286 22.06 2.83 -8.24
CA THR A 286 22.09 2.21 -9.56
C THR A 286 20.69 2.20 -10.15
N PRO A 287 20.49 2.74 -11.36
CA PRO A 287 19.16 2.75 -11.97
C PRO A 287 18.64 1.36 -12.25
N TYR A 288 17.32 1.15 -12.02
CA TYR A 288 16.64 -0.09 -12.34
C TYR A 288 15.14 0.12 -12.58
N ASN A 289 14.52 -0.88 -13.17
CA ASN A 289 13.10 -0.90 -13.48
C ASN A 289 12.42 -2.10 -12.81
N VAL A 290 11.18 -1.87 -12.36
CA VAL A 290 10.32 -2.92 -11.83
C VAL A 290 8.97 -2.85 -12.50
N TRP A 291 8.38 -4.00 -12.82
CA TRP A 291 6.99 -4.12 -13.25
C TRP A 291 6.25 -4.98 -12.25
N ILE A 292 5.03 -4.55 -11.90
CA ILE A 292 4.09 -5.37 -11.16
C ILE A 292 2.86 -5.63 -12.01
N ASP A 293 2.30 -6.84 -11.90
CA ASP A 293 1.12 -7.25 -12.66
C ASP A 293 0.26 -8.24 -11.87
N GLU A 294 -0.98 -8.41 -12.29
CA GLU A 294 -1.97 -9.26 -11.62
C GLU A 294 -2.03 -9.03 -10.11
N VAL A 295 -1.95 -7.75 -9.71
CA VAL A 295 -1.98 -7.35 -8.30
C VAL A 295 -3.39 -7.51 -7.76
N ASN A 296 -3.57 -8.42 -6.81
CA ASN A 296 -4.87 -8.76 -6.25
C ASN A 296 -4.83 -8.71 -4.71
N LEU A 297 -5.91 -8.26 -4.10
CA LEU A 297 -6.10 -8.32 -2.65
C LEU A 297 -7.43 -8.98 -2.32
N THR A 298 -7.38 -10.14 -1.67
CA THR A 298 -8.56 -10.78 -1.08
C THR A 298 -8.66 -10.36 0.37
N VAL A 299 -9.87 -9.97 0.82
CA VAL A 299 -10.15 -9.57 2.20
C VAL A 299 -11.22 -10.48 2.82
N GLU A 300 -11.08 -10.79 4.13
CA GLU A 300 -12.02 -11.64 4.88
C GLU A 300 -12.34 -11.04 6.25
#